data_55368f5386f849f918f6ee92cbef28db
#
_entry.id   55368f5386f849f918f6ee92cbef28db
#
_cell.length_a   1.000
_cell.length_b   1.000
_cell.length_c   1.000
_cell.angle_alpha   90.00
_cell.angle_beta   90.00
_cell.angle_gamma   90.00
#
_symmetry.space_group_name_H-M   'P 1'
#
loop_
_entity.id
_entity.type
_entity.pdbx_description
1 polymer ?
#
loop_
_entity_poly.entity_id
_entity_poly.type
_entity_poly.pdbx_seq_one_letter_code
_entity_poly.pdbx_strand_id
1 'polypeptide(L)'
;ARIHLFVSDWKGGATSAGPQLREYNCTDVINNFHCYQSQLASLTSLPSLIPFSTTPAFPNLLAYFRTIVQPMEQIAFLTQSNGIRVDIEERQKMIEKLETEIRRLTSELSVFFLATCPTQHVQEHDTRFSFDPSLLPPAKKLTTPLVKKLFGDRCYVVSAKMATEFGFVAGEVREKFMGHKLSPNNIKLHFQKTGVKIPKTNTGKGERAESTGEKALKQILYRKNEKPETRRFIELVLLLREYSKFHGTYAAKPLDTFPDGISRWRSVNVVGGTKT
;
A
#
# COMPACT_ATOMS: atom_id res chain seq x y z
N ALA A 1 -12.18 -4.20 -39.36
CA ALA A 1 -12.99 -3.03 -39.01
C ALA A 1 -12.41 -2.42 -37.73
N ARG A 2 -11.89 -1.18 -37.78
CA ARG A 2 -11.48 -0.42 -36.59
C ARG A 2 -12.77 0.04 -35.92
N ILE A 3 -13.08 -0.53 -34.77
CA ILE A 3 -14.11 0.02 -33.88
C ILE A 3 -13.49 1.25 -33.23
N HIS A 4 -13.86 2.44 -33.69
CA HIS A 4 -13.58 3.67 -32.99
C HIS A 4 -14.49 3.70 -31.74
N LEU A 5 -13.98 3.24 -30.63
CA LEU A 5 -14.61 3.44 -29.33
C LEU A 5 -14.59 4.93 -29.01
N PHE A 6 -15.75 5.51 -28.82
CA PHE A 6 -15.94 6.87 -28.29
C PHE A 6 -15.55 6.88 -26.81
N VAL A 7 -14.26 6.75 -26.53
CA VAL A 7 -13.73 6.71 -25.15
C VAL A 7 -13.61 8.12 -24.56
N SER A 8 -13.69 9.18 -25.40
CA SER A 8 -13.51 10.54 -24.95
C SER A 8 -14.64 11.11 -24.10
N ASP A 9 -15.88 10.67 -24.33
CA ASP A 9 -17.05 11.25 -23.65
C ASP A 9 -17.45 10.51 -22.36
N TRP A 10 -16.82 9.39 -22.09
CA TRP A 10 -17.11 8.59 -20.89
C TRP A 10 -16.56 9.20 -19.59
N LYS A 11 -15.59 10.08 -19.68
CA LYS A 11 -15.03 10.80 -18.52
C LYS A 11 -15.90 11.97 -18.02
N GLY A 12 -16.99 12.26 -18.71
CA GLY A 12 -17.85 13.40 -18.44
C GLY A 12 -19.05 13.19 -17.52
N GLY A 13 -19.08 12.16 -16.70
CA GLY A 13 -20.06 12.03 -15.64
C GLY A 13 -21.17 11.00 -15.85
N ALA A 14 -21.42 10.22 -14.83
CA ALA A 14 -22.37 9.09 -14.75
C ALA A 14 -23.87 9.47 -14.84
N THR A 15 -24.22 10.63 -15.36
CA THR A 15 -25.61 11.12 -15.39
C THR A 15 -26.32 10.90 -16.72
N SER A 16 -25.63 10.48 -17.77
CA SER A 16 -26.28 10.17 -19.05
C SER A 16 -26.42 8.67 -19.27
N ALA A 17 -27.41 8.06 -18.63
CA ALA A 17 -27.94 6.76 -19.03
C ALA A 17 -28.63 6.89 -20.41
N GLY A 18 -27.92 7.46 -21.39
CA GLY A 18 -28.42 7.72 -22.72
C GLY A 18 -28.32 6.49 -23.62
N PRO A 19 -28.95 6.55 -24.82
CA PRO A 19 -28.88 5.49 -25.84
C PRO A 19 -27.46 5.05 -26.15
N GLN A 20 -26.48 5.95 -26.12
CA GLN A 20 -25.08 5.70 -26.38
C GLN A 20 -24.42 4.75 -25.36
N LEU A 21 -24.76 4.87 -24.07
CA LEU A 21 -24.24 3.96 -23.03
C LEU A 21 -24.82 2.55 -23.20
N ARG A 22 -26.08 2.45 -23.64
CA ARG A 22 -26.71 1.15 -23.94
C ARG A 22 -26.04 0.50 -25.13
N GLU A 23 -25.82 1.26 -26.21
CA GLU A 23 -25.13 0.77 -27.41
C GLU A 23 -23.71 0.33 -27.09
N TYR A 24 -22.96 1.11 -26.29
CA TYR A 24 -21.62 0.74 -25.79
C TYR A 24 -21.68 -0.57 -25.02
N ASN A 25 -22.57 -0.68 -24.02
CA ASN A 25 -22.69 -1.89 -23.21
C ASN A 25 -23.09 -3.13 -24.04
N CYS A 26 -24.00 -2.98 -24.97
CA CYS A 26 -24.38 -4.06 -25.89
C CYS A 26 -23.19 -4.50 -26.74
N THR A 27 -22.44 -3.55 -27.28
CA THR A 27 -21.27 -3.82 -28.13
C THR A 27 -20.18 -4.52 -27.29
N ASP A 28 -19.98 -4.10 -26.06
CA ASP A 28 -19.00 -4.68 -25.14
C ASP A 28 -19.38 -6.14 -24.79
N VAL A 29 -20.66 -6.41 -24.52
CA VAL A 29 -21.16 -7.76 -24.27
C VAL A 29 -20.96 -8.66 -25.49
N ILE A 30 -21.30 -8.17 -26.71
CA ILE A 30 -21.12 -8.92 -27.95
C ILE A 30 -19.63 -9.22 -28.21
N ASN A 31 -18.77 -8.23 -28.02
CA ASN A 31 -17.34 -8.42 -28.21
C ASN A 31 -16.79 -9.43 -27.21
N ASN A 32 -17.18 -9.33 -25.95
CA ASN A 32 -16.79 -10.30 -24.91
C ASN A 32 -17.26 -11.72 -25.24
N PHE A 33 -18.45 -11.86 -25.79
CA PHE A 33 -18.96 -13.16 -26.24
C PHE A 33 -18.13 -13.74 -27.40
N HIS A 34 -17.81 -12.95 -28.43
CA HIS A 34 -16.94 -13.37 -29.51
C HIS A 34 -15.52 -13.71 -29.06
N CYS A 35 -14.95 -12.91 -28.15
CA CYS A 35 -13.68 -13.21 -27.52
C CYS A 35 -13.73 -14.55 -26.77
N TYR A 36 -14.78 -14.77 -25.98
CA TYR A 36 -14.98 -16.03 -25.26
C TYR A 36 -15.06 -17.23 -26.23
N GLN A 37 -15.86 -17.16 -27.32
CA GLN A 37 -15.95 -18.22 -28.29
C GLN A 37 -14.61 -18.52 -28.97
N SER A 38 -13.86 -17.48 -29.35
CA SER A 38 -12.55 -17.62 -29.96
C SER A 38 -11.54 -18.26 -28.99
N GLN A 39 -11.54 -17.82 -27.71
CA GLN A 39 -10.70 -18.38 -26.65
C GLN A 39 -11.07 -19.84 -26.39
N LEU A 40 -12.36 -20.16 -26.33
CA LEU A 40 -12.84 -21.53 -26.13
C LEU A 40 -12.36 -22.47 -27.23
N ALA A 41 -12.47 -22.04 -28.49
CA ALA A 41 -11.97 -22.80 -29.65
C ALA A 41 -10.44 -22.98 -29.55
N SER A 42 -9.72 -21.95 -29.23
CA SER A 42 -8.26 -22.01 -29.04
C SER A 42 -7.85 -22.95 -27.89
N LEU A 43 -8.52 -22.87 -26.75
CA LEU A 43 -8.24 -23.74 -25.60
C LEU A 43 -8.55 -25.22 -25.89
N THR A 44 -9.53 -25.48 -26.74
CA THR A 44 -9.88 -26.85 -27.18
C THR A 44 -8.82 -27.43 -28.11
N SER A 45 -8.29 -26.62 -29.02
CA SER A 45 -7.28 -27.01 -30.00
C SER A 45 -5.86 -27.12 -29.48
N LEU A 46 -5.55 -26.38 -28.42
CA LEU A 46 -4.17 -26.36 -27.85
C LEU A 46 -3.93 -27.63 -27.03
N PRO A 47 -2.81 -28.32 -27.27
CA PRO A 47 -2.38 -29.43 -26.42
C PRO A 47 -2.06 -28.91 -25.00
N SER A 48 -2.31 -29.76 -24.03
CA SER A 48 -1.95 -29.49 -22.63
C SER A 48 -0.43 -29.53 -22.48
N LEU A 49 0.24 -28.44 -22.85
CA LEU A 49 1.66 -28.22 -22.57
C LEU A 49 1.84 -27.70 -21.17
N ILE A 50 1.60 -28.53 -20.16
CA ILE A 50 2.04 -28.24 -18.80
C ILE A 50 3.47 -28.76 -18.68
N PRO A 51 4.50 -27.91 -18.71
CA PRO A 51 5.91 -28.32 -18.84
C PRO A 51 6.46 -29.12 -17.65
N PHE A 52 5.70 -29.27 -16.57
CA PHE A 52 6.13 -29.94 -15.34
C PHE A 52 5.32 -31.17 -14.97
N SER A 53 4.40 -31.62 -15.83
CA SER A 53 3.65 -32.84 -15.57
C SER A 53 4.20 -33.97 -16.42
N THR A 54 4.75 -34.97 -15.77
CA THR A 54 5.16 -36.23 -16.41
C THR A 54 3.96 -37.13 -16.77
N THR A 55 2.77 -36.73 -16.37
CA THR A 55 1.50 -37.39 -16.71
C THR A 55 0.60 -36.40 -17.41
N PRO A 56 0.10 -36.68 -18.63
CA PRO A 56 -0.89 -35.85 -19.28
C PRO A 56 -2.22 -35.96 -18.53
N ALA A 57 -2.36 -35.16 -17.47
CA ALA A 57 -3.56 -35.18 -16.63
C ALA A 57 -4.80 -34.63 -17.35
N PHE A 58 -4.60 -33.91 -18.45
CA PHE A 58 -5.68 -33.27 -19.19
C PHE A 58 -5.50 -33.42 -20.73
N PRO A 59 -6.56 -33.75 -21.47
CA PRO A 59 -6.47 -33.94 -22.93
C PRO A 59 -6.21 -32.63 -23.69
N ASN A 60 -6.59 -31.49 -23.12
CA ASN A 60 -6.38 -30.16 -23.70
C ASN A 60 -6.46 -29.08 -22.61
N LEU A 61 -6.12 -27.84 -22.98
CA LEU A 61 -6.15 -26.71 -22.05
C LEU A 61 -7.57 -26.37 -21.54
N LEU A 62 -8.62 -26.68 -22.33
CA LEU A 62 -9.99 -26.47 -21.88
C LEU A 62 -10.34 -27.39 -20.69
N ALA A 63 -9.94 -28.67 -20.79
CA ALA A 63 -10.12 -29.60 -19.67
C ALA A 63 -9.39 -29.15 -18.42
N TYR A 64 -8.15 -28.70 -18.52
CA TYR A 64 -7.41 -28.08 -17.43
C TYR A 64 -8.12 -26.87 -16.85
N PHE A 65 -8.55 -25.94 -17.71
CA PHE A 65 -9.27 -24.74 -17.29
C PHE A 65 -10.54 -25.08 -16.47
N ARG A 66 -11.36 -25.99 -16.98
CA ARG A 66 -12.62 -26.39 -16.30
C ARG A 66 -12.40 -27.16 -15.01
N THR A 67 -11.35 -27.97 -14.94
CA THR A 67 -11.13 -28.88 -13.80
C THR A 67 -10.32 -28.21 -12.69
N ILE A 68 -9.43 -27.30 -13.02
CA ILE A 68 -8.53 -26.65 -12.05
C ILE A 68 -8.84 -25.16 -11.91
N VAL A 69 -8.80 -24.41 -13.03
CA VAL A 69 -8.84 -22.94 -12.94
C VAL A 69 -10.20 -22.44 -12.46
N GLN A 70 -11.29 -22.90 -13.05
CA GLN A 70 -12.64 -22.48 -12.65
C GLN A 70 -12.98 -22.82 -11.18
N PRO A 71 -12.72 -24.03 -10.66
CA PRO A 71 -12.90 -24.30 -9.23
C PRO A 71 -12.02 -23.43 -8.34
N MET A 72 -10.77 -23.16 -8.74
CA MET A 72 -9.88 -22.26 -7.98
C MET A 72 -10.42 -20.82 -7.93
N GLU A 73 -11.04 -20.33 -9.00
CA GLU A 73 -11.70 -19.02 -8.99
C GLU A 73 -12.85 -18.96 -7.98
N GLN A 74 -13.64 -20.04 -7.89
CA GLN A 74 -14.71 -20.13 -6.88
C GLN A 74 -14.16 -20.12 -5.46
N ILE A 75 -13.08 -20.87 -5.22
CA ILE A 75 -12.40 -20.87 -3.90
C ILE A 75 -11.84 -19.49 -3.58
N ALA A 76 -11.19 -18.84 -4.56
CA ALA A 76 -10.67 -17.48 -4.41
C ALA A 76 -11.80 -16.48 -4.10
N PHE A 77 -12.93 -16.58 -4.79
CA PHE A 77 -14.11 -15.76 -4.53
C PHE A 77 -14.68 -15.97 -3.12
N LEU A 78 -14.84 -17.23 -2.70
CA LEU A 78 -15.33 -17.57 -1.35
C LEU A 78 -14.37 -17.06 -0.28
N THR A 79 -13.06 -17.25 -0.47
CA THR A 79 -12.04 -16.75 0.45
C THR A 79 -12.08 -15.23 0.56
N GLN A 80 -12.24 -14.54 -0.58
CA GLN A 80 -12.37 -13.08 -0.61
C GLN A 80 -13.68 -12.61 0.04
N SER A 81 -14.78 -13.32 -0.23
CA SER A 81 -16.09 -12.99 0.35
C SER A 81 -16.12 -13.18 1.86
N ASN A 82 -15.52 -14.27 2.35
CA ASN A 82 -15.43 -14.55 3.80
C ASN A 82 -14.43 -13.61 4.50
N GLY A 83 -13.35 -13.22 3.83
CA GLY A 83 -12.29 -12.43 4.41
C GLY A 83 -11.50 -13.17 5.52
N ILE A 84 -10.54 -12.47 6.09
CA ILE A 84 -9.72 -12.97 7.20
C ILE A 84 -10.14 -12.24 8.47
N ARG A 85 -10.57 -12.99 9.48
CA ARG A 85 -10.93 -12.43 10.79
C ARG A 85 -9.71 -11.75 11.42
N VAL A 86 -9.90 -10.55 11.94
CA VAL A 86 -8.86 -9.76 12.57
C VAL A 86 -9.20 -9.57 14.04
N ASP A 87 -8.24 -9.85 14.91
CA ASP A 87 -8.28 -9.46 16.30
C ASP A 87 -8.05 -7.96 16.40
N ILE A 88 -9.09 -7.24 16.81
CA ILE A 88 -9.07 -5.78 16.85
C ILE A 88 -8.14 -5.25 17.94
N GLU A 89 -8.10 -5.92 19.10
CA GLU A 89 -7.28 -5.48 20.23
C GLU A 89 -5.79 -5.64 19.90
N GLU A 90 -5.41 -6.83 19.43
CA GLU A 90 -4.02 -7.10 19.05
C GLU A 90 -3.58 -6.24 17.85
N ARG A 91 -4.46 -6.03 16.88
CA ARG A 91 -4.20 -5.10 15.78
C ARG A 91 -3.93 -3.69 16.29
N GLN A 92 -4.72 -3.21 17.25
CA GLN A 92 -4.56 -1.89 17.81
C GLN A 92 -3.22 -1.73 18.53
N LYS A 93 -2.83 -2.71 19.35
CA LYS A 93 -1.53 -2.75 20.01
C LYS A 93 -0.37 -2.74 18.98
N MET A 94 -0.55 -3.45 17.89
CA MET A 94 0.43 -3.49 16.81
C MET A 94 0.57 -2.13 16.11
N ILE A 95 -0.54 -1.43 15.83
CA ILE A 95 -0.53 -0.08 15.25
C ILE A 95 0.25 0.89 16.15
N GLU A 96 -0.03 0.88 17.45
CA GLU A 96 0.65 1.74 18.43
C GLU A 96 2.16 1.49 18.49
N LYS A 97 2.56 0.22 18.49
CA LYS A 97 3.99 -0.15 18.43
C LYS A 97 4.66 0.34 17.14
N LEU A 98 3.99 0.14 15.99
CA LEU A 98 4.53 0.58 14.69
C LEU A 98 4.64 2.11 14.61
N GLU A 99 3.64 2.84 15.07
CA GLU A 99 3.68 4.31 15.11
C GLU A 99 4.81 4.83 16.01
N THR A 100 5.02 4.18 17.16
CA THR A 100 6.12 4.52 18.06
C THR A 100 7.50 4.31 17.42
N GLU A 101 7.68 3.16 16.76
CA GLU A 101 8.94 2.86 16.06
C GLU A 101 9.15 3.76 14.84
N ILE A 102 8.11 4.05 14.05
CA ILE A 102 8.18 4.98 12.93
C ILE A 102 8.62 6.37 13.41
N ARG A 103 8.05 6.85 14.53
CA ARG A 103 8.44 8.11 15.14
C ARG A 103 9.92 8.10 15.55
N ARG A 104 10.35 7.06 16.26
CA ARG A 104 11.74 6.90 16.71
C ARG A 104 12.72 6.92 15.53
N LEU A 105 12.45 6.08 14.50
CA LEU A 105 13.28 5.99 13.31
C LEU A 105 13.32 7.30 12.50
N THR A 106 12.18 7.99 12.41
CA THR A 106 12.11 9.30 11.73
C THR A 106 12.93 10.33 12.48
N SER A 107 12.90 10.34 13.81
CA SER A 107 13.70 11.25 14.64
C SER A 107 15.19 10.96 14.49
N GLU A 108 15.60 9.68 14.54
CA GLU A 108 17.00 9.30 14.32
C GLU A 108 17.49 9.69 12.91
N LEU A 109 16.69 9.44 11.87
CA LEU A 109 17.03 9.84 10.50
C LEU A 109 17.11 11.35 10.33
N SER A 110 16.29 12.12 11.05
CA SER A 110 16.33 13.57 10.98
C SER A 110 17.68 14.13 11.43
N VAL A 111 18.39 13.48 12.36
CA VAL A 111 19.75 13.88 12.75
C VAL A 111 20.71 13.82 11.56
N PHE A 112 20.64 12.78 10.75
CA PHE A 112 21.45 12.66 9.53
C PHE A 112 21.09 13.71 8.48
N PHE A 113 19.80 14.01 8.33
CA PHE A 113 19.33 14.98 7.34
C PHE A 113 19.59 16.43 7.74
N LEU A 114 19.61 16.77 9.04
CA LEU A 114 19.90 18.12 9.52
C LEU A 114 21.23 18.67 8.99
N ALA A 115 22.24 17.82 8.88
CA ALA A 115 23.55 18.22 8.38
C ALA A 115 23.63 18.32 6.83
N THR A 116 22.69 17.74 6.09
CA THR A 116 22.82 17.54 4.64
C THR A 116 21.64 18.01 3.83
N CYS A 117 20.42 18.00 4.39
CA CYS A 117 19.20 18.37 3.70
C CYS A 117 18.64 19.70 4.19
N PRO A 118 18.21 20.59 3.29
CA PRO A 118 17.55 21.83 3.67
C PRO A 118 16.24 21.60 4.44
N THR A 119 15.88 22.55 5.29
CA THR A 119 14.63 22.53 6.08
C THR A 119 13.36 22.45 5.24
N GLN A 120 13.39 22.88 3.99
CA GLN A 120 12.28 22.78 3.04
C GLN A 120 11.83 21.34 2.74
N HIS A 121 12.66 20.35 3.06
CA HIS A 121 12.34 18.93 2.93
C HIS A 121 11.75 18.31 4.20
N VAL A 122 11.52 19.12 5.24
CA VAL A 122 10.82 18.67 6.45
C VAL A 122 9.34 18.53 6.16
N GLN A 123 8.74 17.51 6.73
CA GLN A 123 7.29 17.33 6.67
C GLN A 123 6.73 17.09 8.06
N GLU A 124 5.49 17.46 8.24
CA GLU A 124 4.73 17.15 9.44
C GLU A 124 4.34 15.66 9.44
N HIS A 125 4.59 14.98 10.53
CA HIS A 125 4.18 13.62 10.78
C HIS A 125 3.08 13.60 11.84
N ASP A 126 2.15 12.71 11.68
CA ASP A 126 0.98 12.58 12.52
C ASP A 126 0.93 11.19 13.14
N THR A 127 1.13 11.11 14.45
CA THR A 127 1.15 9.85 15.19
C THR A 127 0.19 9.87 16.34
N ARG A 128 -0.31 8.70 16.72
CA ARG A 128 -1.15 8.55 17.90
C ARG A 128 -0.35 8.92 19.16
N PHE A 129 -0.97 9.68 20.04
CA PHE A 129 -0.40 10.10 21.31
C PHE A 129 -1.00 9.27 22.45
N SER A 130 -0.18 8.43 23.07
CA SER A 130 -0.56 7.67 24.26
C SER A 130 -0.31 8.49 25.51
N PHE A 131 -1.29 8.58 26.38
CA PHE A 131 -1.20 9.30 27.64
C PHE A 131 -1.90 8.53 28.77
N ASP A 132 -1.54 8.82 30.01
CA ASP A 132 -2.20 8.25 31.17
C ASP A 132 -3.59 8.91 31.34
N PRO A 133 -4.69 8.13 31.28
CA PRO A 133 -6.03 8.66 31.46
C PRO A 133 -6.26 9.39 32.81
N SER A 134 -5.47 9.06 33.83
CA SER A 134 -5.56 9.70 35.17
C SER A 134 -5.20 11.20 35.14
N LEU A 135 -4.46 11.64 34.12
CA LEU A 135 -4.11 13.05 33.91
C LEU A 135 -5.28 13.91 33.41
N LEU A 136 -6.38 13.28 33.03
CA LEU A 136 -7.56 13.99 32.56
C LEU A 136 -8.45 14.42 33.73
N PRO A 137 -8.99 15.66 33.70
CA PRO A 137 -9.98 16.09 34.67
C PRO A 137 -11.22 15.16 34.62
N PRO A 138 -11.73 14.70 35.76
CA PRO A 138 -12.90 13.86 35.80
C PRO A 138 -14.09 14.53 35.08
N ALA A 139 -14.85 13.76 34.33
CA ALA A 139 -16.10 14.15 33.63
C ALA A 139 -15.95 15.22 32.52
N LYS A 140 -14.74 15.57 32.05
CA LYS A 140 -14.62 16.49 30.92
C LYS A 140 -14.46 15.74 29.59
N LYS A 141 -15.23 16.13 28.59
CA LYS A 141 -15.06 15.67 27.23
C LYS A 141 -13.71 16.13 26.68
N LEU A 142 -12.97 15.21 26.05
CA LEU A 142 -11.70 15.54 25.36
C LEU A 142 -11.95 16.56 24.25
N THR A 143 -11.28 17.69 24.32
CA THR A 143 -11.30 18.72 23.27
C THR A 143 -9.86 19.11 22.92
N THR A 144 -9.65 19.53 21.68
CA THR A 144 -8.31 19.96 21.23
C THR A 144 -7.70 21.07 22.11
N PRO A 145 -8.43 22.12 22.54
CA PRO A 145 -7.87 23.11 23.44
C PRO A 145 -7.42 22.53 24.81
N LEU A 146 -8.19 21.60 25.36
CA LEU A 146 -7.82 20.94 26.60
C LEU A 146 -6.56 20.08 26.43
N VAL A 147 -6.53 19.28 25.37
CA VAL A 147 -5.41 18.40 25.04
C VAL A 147 -4.13 19.20 24.81
N LYS A 148 -4.20 20.30 24.08
CA LYS A 148 -3.08 21.23 23.90
C LYS A 148 -2.55 21.80 25.22
N LYS A 149 -3.45 22.18 26.12
CA LYS A 149 -3.09 22.71 27.43
C LYS A 149 -2.36 21.67 28.31
N LEU A 150 -2.77 20.41 28.24
CA LEU A 150 -2.21 19.33 29.07
C LEU A 150 -0.94 18.71 28.49
N PHE A 151 -0.89 18.51 27.16
CA PHE A 151 0.13 17.71 26.48
C PHE A 151 0.96 18.50 25.47
N GLY A 152 0.66 19.78 25.27
CA GLY A 152 1.40 20.67 24.37
C GLY A 152 0.68 20.98 23.06
N ASP A 153 1.12 22.04 22.39
CA ASP A 153 0.46 22.63 21.20
C ASP A 153 0.39 21.70 19.99
N ARG A 154 1.22 20.68 19.97
CA ARG A 154 1.26 19.70 18.89
C ARG A 154 0.19 18.63 19.00
N CYS A 155 -0.41 18.47 20.18
CA CYS A 155 -1.45 17.47 20.42
C CYS A 155 -2.83 18.00 20.05
N TYR A 156 -3.67 17.14 19.50
CA TYR A 156 -5.05 17.48 19.12
C TYR A 156 -5.95 16.25 19.21
N VAL A 157 -7.26 16.49 19.26
CA VAL A 157 -8.29 15.44 19.25
C VAL A 157 -8.81 15.27 17.83
N VAL A 158 -8.86 14.04 17.34
CA VAL A 158 -9.40 13.71 16.02
C VAL A 158 -10.91 14.00 15.99
N SER A 159 -11.32 14.90 15.10
CA SER A 159 -12.74 15.17 14.86
C SER A 159 -13.38 14.05 14.02
N ALA A 160 -14.72 13.95 14.06
CA ALA A 160 -15.44 13.00 13.22
C ALA A 160 -15.12 13.18 11.71
N LYS A 161 -14.98 14.44 11.26
CA LYS A 161 -14.59 14.74 9.87
C LYS A 161 -13.20 14.20 9.54
N MET A 162 -12.21 14.43 10.40
CA MET A 162 -10.85 13.91 10.20
C MET A 162 -10.81 12.37 10.25
N ALA A 163 -11.62 11.76 11.12
CA ALA A 163 -11.73 10.31 11.19
C ALA A 163 -12.16 9.71 9.85
N THR A 164 -13.16 10.32 9.20
CA THR A 164 -13.65 9.87 7.89
C THR A 164 -12.65 10.16 6.77
N GLU A 165 -12.00 11.33 6.78
CA GLU A 165 -11.10 11.77 5.72
C GLU A 165 -9.76 11.02 5.74
N PHE A 166 -9.21 10.77 6.93
CA PHE A 166 -7.86 10.19 7.10
C PHE A 166 -7.86 8.76 7.65
N GLY A 167 -9.03 8.16 7.90
CA GLY A 167 -9.13 6.81 8.47
C GLY A 167 -8.70 6.72 9.94
N PHE A 168 -8.75 7.83 10.69
CA PHE A 168 -8.42 7.86 12.10
C PHE A 168 -9.62 7.47 12.96
N VAL A 169 -9.38 7.20 14.25
CA VAL A 169 -10.46 6.96 15.22
C VAL A 169 -10.93 8.29 15.79
N ALA A 170 -12.24 8.57 15.67
CA ALA A 170 -12.81 9.81 16.21
C ALA A 170 -12.64 9.87 17.74
N GLY A 171 -12.15 10.99 18.25
CA GLY A 171 -11.91 11.18 19.68
C GLY A 171 -10.55 10.73 20.19
N GLU A 172 -9.73 10.04 19.37
CA GLU A 172 -8.35 9.75 19.76
C GLU A 172 -7.50 11.02 19.82
N VAL A 173 -6.44 11.00 20.65
CA VAL A 173 -5.46 12.08 20.69
C VAL A 173 -4.30 11.73 19.78
N ARG A 174 -3.92 12.68 18.94
CA ARG A 174 -2.75 12.55 18.06
C ARG A 174 -1.78 13.71 18.29
N GLU A 175 -0.53 13.45 18.01
CA GLU A 175 0.54 14.45 18.06
C GLU A 175 1.14 14.64 16.68
N LYS A 176 1.34 15.90 16.32
CA LYS A 176 2.08 16.30 15.13
C LYS A 176 3.53 16.60 15.51
N PHE A 177 4.46 16.02 14.79
CA PHE A 177 5.87 16.33 14.93
C PHE A 177 6.52 16.57 13.58
N MET A 178 7.58 17.36 13.58
CA MET A 178 8.31 17.68 12.35
C MET A 178 9.47 16.70 12.16
N GLY A 179 9.56 16.16 10.96
CA GLY A 179 10.66 15.27 10.60
C GLY A 179 11.02 15.40 9.12
N HIS A 180 12.19 14.95 8.74
CA HIS A 180 12.59 15.01 7.35
C HIS A 180 11.83 13.95 6.54
N LYS A 181 11.28 14.39 5.42
CA LYS A 181 10.60 13.50 4.50
C LYS A 181 11.57 12.43 3.97
N LEU A 182 11.23 11.16 4.16
CA LEU A 182 11.96 10.05 3.57
C LEU A 182 11.65 9.94 2.07
N SER A 183 12.19 10.86 1.28
CA SER A 183 12.04 10.87 -0.17
C SER A 183 13.31 10.37 -0.87
N PRO A 184 13.19 9.80 -2.09
CA PRO A 184 14.38 9.45 -2.89
C PRO A 184 15.34 10.62 -3.08
N ASN A 185 14.82 11.84 -3.22
CA ASN A 185 15.63 13.04 -3.40
C ASN A 185 16.43 13.41 -2.15
N ASN A 186 15.84 13.33 -0.96
CA ASN A 186 16.55 13.60 0.29
C ASN A 186 17.66 12.57 0.52
N ILE A 187 17.39 11.30 0.23
CA ILE A 187 18.41 10.24 0.33
C ILE A 187 19.55 10.48 -0.66
N LYS A 188 19.25 10.85 -1.90
CA LYS A 188 20.27 11.20 -2.90
C LYS A 188 21.11 12.38 -2.48
N LEU A 189 20.46 13.44 -1.99
CA LEU A 189 21.13 14.64 -1.51
C LEU A 189 22.07 14.33 -0.34
N HIS A 190 21.62 13.52 0.62
CA HIS A 190 22.46 13.05 1.72
C HIS A 190 23.69 12.30 1.21
N PHE A 191 23.53 11.36 0.30
CA PHE A 191 24.63 10.60 -0.28
C PHE A 191 25.60 11.47 -1.08
N GLN A 192 25.09 12.44 -1.85
CA GLN A 192 25.93 13.40 -2.57
C GLN A 192 26.79 14.24 -1.61
N LYS A 193 26.20 14.71 -0.52
CA LYS A 193 26.91 15.52 0.50
C LYS A 193 27.92 14.70 1.30
N THR A 194 27.65 13.43 1.53
CA THR A 194 28.56 12.50 2.24
C THR A 194 29.57 11.77 1.34
N GLY A 195 29.50 12.01 0.03
CA GLY A 195 30.42 11.41 -0.96
C GLY A 195 30.12 9.94 -1.28
N VAL A 196 28.91 9.44 -0.95
CA VAL A 196 28.52 8.05 -1.20
C VAL A 196 28.06 7.88 -2.64
N LYS A 197 28.71 6.98 -3.39
CA LYS A 197 28.32 6.64 -4.78
C LYS A 197 27.04 5.82 -4.81
N ILE A 198 26.01 6.34 -5.45
CA ILE A 198 24.71 5.68 -5.61
C ILE A 198 24.76 4.71 -6.80
N PRO A 199 24.33 3.44 -6.66
CA PRO A 199 24.24 2.53 -7.77
C PRO A 199 23.22 3.00 -8.83
N LYS A 200 23.58 2.80 -10.10
CA LYS A 200 22.66 3.04 -11.22
C LYS A 200 21.92 1.74 -11.55
N THR A 201 20.60 1.81 -11.58
CA THR A 201 19.73 0.70 -12.00
C THR A 201 19.06 1.02 -13.32
N ASN A 202 18.70 0.00 -14.09
CA ASN A 202 17.95 0.19 -15.32
C ASN A 202 16.57 0.75 -14.97
N THR A 203 16.19 1.85 -15.59
CA THR A 203 14.83 2.32 -15.61
C THR A 203 14.05 1.50 -16.63
N GLY A 204 12.73 1.35 -16.48
CA GLY A 204 11.90 0.64 -17.46
C GLY A 204 11.94 1.22 -18.89
N LYS A 205 12.65 2.33 -19.09
CA LYS A 205 12.89 2.99 -20.38
C LYS A 205 14.28 2.68 -20.99
N GLY A 206 15.01 1.73 -20.43
CA GLY A 206 16.36 1.35 -20.94
C GLY A 206 17.51 2.25 -20.47
N GLU A 207 17.24 3.35 -19.82
CA GLU A 207 18.28 4.23 -19.27
C GLU A 207 18.72 3.77 -17.87
N ARG A 208 19.97 4.04 -17.52
CA ARG A 208 20.50 3.79 -16.18
C ARG A 208 20.44 5.06 -15.34
N ALA A 209 19.62 5.05 -14.29
CA ALA A 209 19.52 6.15 -13.35
C ALA A 209 19.93 5.72 -11.93
N GLU A 210 20.39 6.70 -11.13
CA GLU A 210 20.68 6.50 -9.73
C GLU A 210 19.43 6.09 -8.97
N SER A 211 19.52 4.99 -8.23
CA SER A 211 18.40 4.41 -7.52
C SER A 211 18.63 4.40 -6.01
N THR A 212 17.63 4.84 -5.26
CA THR A 212 17.56 4.69 -3.80
C THR A 212 16.59 3.56 -3.39
N GLY A 213 16.26 2.69 -4.32
CA GLY A 213 15.46 1.49 -4.04
C GLY A 213 16.18 0.53 -3.10
N GLU A 214 15.43 -0.39 -2.50
CA GLU A 214 15.95 -1.35 -1.51
C GLU A 214 17.18 -2.11 -2.01
N LYS A 215 17.12 -2.62 -3.25
CA LYS A 215 18.23 -3.36 -3.87
C LYS A 215 19.49 -2.52 -3.98
N ALA A 216 19.37 -1.26 -4.37
CA ALA A 216 20.49 -0.34 -4.50
C ALA A 216 21.08 0.03 -3.12
N LEU A 217 20.23 0.27 -2.12
CA LEU A 217 20.68 0.55 -0.75
C LEU A 217 21.40 -0.66 -0.14
N LYS A 218 20.88 -1.87 -0.33
CA LYS A 218 21.57 -3.10 0.10
C LYS A 218 22.93 -3.29 -0.59
N GLN A 219 23.07 -2.93 -1.88
CA GLN A 219 24.37 -2.95 -2.55
C GLN A 219 25.39 -2.00 -1.91
N ILE A 220 24.96 -0.83 -1.41
CA ILE A 220 25.86 0.07 -0.69
C ILE A 220 26.21 -0.51 0.69
N LEU A 221 25.20 -1.01 1.41
CA LEU A 221 25.34 -1.57 2.76
C LEU A 221 26.42 -2.70 2.81
N TYR A 222 26.47 -3.54 1.78
CA TYR A 222 27.38 -4.68 1.71
C TYR A 222 28.75 -4.35 1.10
N ARG A 223 29.09 -3.09 0.80
CA ARG A 223 30.44 -2.71 0.38
C ARG A 223 31.42 -2.88 1.54
N LYS A 224 32.57 -3.51 1.27
CA LYS A 224 33.59 -3.79 2.29
C LYS A 224 34.09 -2.53 3.01
N ASN A 225 34.27 -1.43 2.27
CA ASN A 225 34.89 -0.19 2.77
C ASN A 225 33.87 0.93 3.05
N GLU A 226 32.60 0.60 3.26
CA GLU A 226 31.60 1.62 3.56
C GLU A 226 31.70 2.06 5.02
N LYS A 227 31.55 3.36 5.27
CA LYS A 227 31.64 3.96 6.61
C LYS A 227 30.51 3.44 7.52
N PRO A 228 30.80 3.24 8.82
CA PRO A 228 29.76 2.80 9.78
C PRO A 228 28.52 3.71 9.81
N GLU A 229 28.71 5.02 9.71
CA GLU A 229 27.63 6.00 9.67
C GLU A 229 26.73 5.84 8.45
N THR A 230 27.32 5.58 7.26
CA THR A 230 26.56 5.30 6.05
C THR A 230 25.77 4.02 6.19
N ARG A 231 26.36 2.98 6.77
CA ARG A 231 25.65 1.72 7.05
C ARG A 231 24.46 1.95 7.96
N ARG A 232 24.67 2.65 9.08
CA ARG A 232 23.61 2.99 10.03
C ARG A 232 22.48 3.78 9.37
N PHE A 233 22.81 4.79 8.56
CA PHE A 233 21.82 5.55 7.80
C PHE A 233 20.98 4.67 6.90
N ILE A 234 21.62 3.77 6.14
CA ILE A 234 20.90 2.87 5.22
C ILE A 234 20.01 1.89 5.98
N GLU A 235 20.48 1.33 7.09
CA GLU A 235 19.67 0.45 7.95
C GLU A 235 18.42 1.16 8.45
N LEU A 236 18.55 2.39 8.94
CA LEU A 236 17.41 3.20 9.38
C LEU A 236 16.43 3.49 8.25
N VAL A 237 16.93 3.81 7.04
CA VAL A 237 16.08 4.03 5.86
C VAL A 237 15.31 2.77 5.49
N LEU A 238 15.96 1.61 5.49
CA LEU A 238 15.32 0.34 5.14
C LEU A 238 14.27 -0.04 6.19
N LEU A 239 14.60 0.04 7.47
CA LEU A 239 13.66 -0.22 8.56
C LEU A 239 12.46 0.72 8.54
N LEU A 240 12.68 2.02 8.36
CA LEU A 240 11.57 2.98 8.30
C LEU A 240 10.64 2.70 7.12
N ARG A 241 11.17 2.31 5.96
CA ARG A 241 10.36 1.91 4.81
C ARG A 241 9.55 0.65 5.09
N GLU A 242 10.17 -0.34 5.71
CA GLU A 242 9.52 -1.60 6.06
C GLU A 242 8.36 -1.35 7.04
N TYR A 243 8.61 -0.64 8.14
CA TYR A 243 7.57 -0.34 9.14
C TYR A 243 6.47 0.56 8.59
N SER A 244 6.80 1.57 7.77
CA SER A 244 5.81 2.43 7.12
C SER A 244 4.95 1.65 6.14
N LYS A 245 5.55 0.73 5.36
CA LYS A 245 4.81 -0.15 4.46
C LYS A 245 3.90 -1.09 5.24
N PHE A 246 4.42 -1.71 6.30
CA PHE A 246 3.64 -2.64 7.12
C PHE A 246 2.48 -1.92 7.80
N HIS A 247 2.72 -0.74 8.38
CA HIS A 247 1.69 0.10 8.97
C HIS A 247 0.61 0.47 7.93
N GLY A 248 0.97 1.09 6.81
CA GLY A 248 -0.01 1.60 5.84
C GLY A 248 -0.71 0.51 5.03
N THR A 249 -0.04 -0.60 4.74
CA THR A 249 -0.59 -1.65 3.86
C THR A 249 -1.41 -2.68 4.64
N TYR A 250 -1.01 -2.99 5.86
CA TYR A 250 -1.60 -4.08 6.64
C TYR A 250 -2.26 -3.60 7.94
N ALA A 251 -1.51 -2.90 8.79
CA ALA A 251 -1.97 -2.58 10.13
C ALA A 251 -3.09 -1.53 10.16
N ALA A 252 -2.89 -0.40 9.50
CA ALA A 252 -3.84 0.72 9.50
C ALA A 252 -4.90 0.65 8.39
N LYS A 253 -4.85 -0.38 7.51
CA LYS A 253 -5.83 -0.52 6.44
C LYS A 253 -7.24 -0.68 7.02
N PRO A 254 -8.26 0.04 6.49
CA PRO A 254 -9.64 -0.14 6.92
C PRO A 254 -10.09 -1.60 6.85
N LEU A 255 -10.87 -2.01 7.82
CA LEU A 255 -11.49 -3.33 7.86
C LEU A 255 -12.95 -3.23 7.45
N ASP A 256 -13.44 -4.28 6.77
CA ASP A 256 -14.86 -4.42 6.51
C ASP A 256 -15.55 -5.01 7.75
N THR A 257 -16.67 -4.42 8.16
CA THR A 257 -17.55 -5.00 9.17
C THR A 257 -18.63 -5.80 8.46
N PHE A 258 -18.74 -7.05 8.80
CA PHE A 258 -19.71 -7.97 8.21
C PHE A 258 -21.03 -7.96 9.00
N PRO A 259 -22.13 -8.50 8.44
CA PRO A 259 -23.42 -8.56 9.12
C PRO A 259 -23.40 -9.34 10.45
N ASP A 260 -22.43 -10.22 10.63
CA ASP A 260 -22.19 -10.97 11.89
C ASP A 260 -21.45 -10.14 12.96
N GLY A 261 -21.20 -8.85 12.70
CA GLY A 261 -20.46 -7.96 13.59
C GLY A 261 -18.95 -8.19 13.63
N ILE A 262 -18.43 -9.15 12.86
CA ILE A 262 -17.00 -9.48 12.86
C ILE A 262 -16.27 -8.60 11.85
N SER A 263 -15.21 -7.94 12.29
CA SER A 263 -14.32 -7.20 11.41
C SER A 263 -13.36 -8.15 10.69
N ARG A 264 -13.28 -8.00 9.37
CA ARG A 264 -12.44 -8.84 8.52
C ARG A 264 -11.66 -8.01 7.53
N TRP A 265 -10.49 -8.53 7.17
CA TRP A 265 -9.69 -7.99 6.09
C TRP A 265 -9.97 -8.77 4.81
N ARG A 266 -10.37 -8.05 3.76
CA ARG A 266 -10.53 -8.63 2.43
C ARG A 266 -9.27 -8.38 1.61
N SER A 267 -8.71 -9.44 1.06
CA SER A 267 -7.69 -9.35 0.03
C SER A 267 -8.30 -9.59 -1.34
N VAL A 268 -7.83 -8.88 -2.35
CA VAL A 268 -8.15 -9.22 -3.73
C VAL A 268 -7.22 -10.36 -4.15
N ASN A 269 -7.76 -11.57 -4.22
CA ASN A 269 -7.03 -12.73 -4.73
C ASN A 269 -7.26 -12.80 -6.24
N VAL A 270 -6.20 -12.67 -7.01
CA VAL A 270 -6.24 -12.86 -8.46
C VAL A 270 -5.62 -14.22 -8.77
N VAL A 271 -6.44 -15.13 -9.28
CA VAL A 271 -5.97 -16.46 -9.69
C VAL A 271 -5.08 -16.30 -10.93
N GLY A 272 -3.82 -16.72 -10.80
CA GLY A 272 -2.83 -16.65 -11.89
C GLY A 272 -2.23 -15.27 -12.16
N GLY A 273 -2.52 -14.28 -11.33
CA GLY A 273 -2.00 -12.92 -11.45
C GLY A 273 -0.99 -12.56 -10.38
N THR A 274 0.26 -12.40 -10.75
CA THR A 274 1.21 -11.63 -9.95
C THR A 274 1.10 -10.16 -10.35
N LYS A 275 0.26 -9.40 -9.67
CA LYS A 275 0.42 -7.95 -9.67
C LYS A 275 0.73 -7.53 -8.26
N THR A 276 1.97 -7.32 -8.09
CA THR A 276 2.54 -6.47 -7.03
C THR A 276 2.12 -5.02 -7.21
#